data_531af7dcf4121f6891ba118a114f95aa
#
_entry.id   531af7dcf4121f6891ba118a114f95aa
#
_cell.length_a   1.000
_cell.length_b   1.000
_cell.length_c   1.000
_cell.angle_alpha   90.00
_cell.angle_beta   90.00
_cell.angle_gamma   90.00
#
_symmetry.space_group_name_H-M   'P 1'
#
loop_
_entity.id
_entity.type
_entity.pdbx_description
1 polymer ?
#
loop_
_entity_poly.entity_id
_entity_poly.type
_entity_poly.pdbx_seq_one_letter_code
_entity_poly.pdbx_strand_id
1 'polypeptide(L)'
;IKGEPDASSFPNGGIRNTFEARGYTAWDVSSPAFVVDTTLCIPTIFISYTGEALDYKTPLLKALAAVDKAATEVCQLFDKNITRVYTNLGWEQEYFLVDSSLYNARPDLCLTGRTLMGHSSAKDQQLEDHYFGSIPPRVTAFMKELEIECHKLGIPAKTRHNEVAPNQFEL
;
A
#
# COMPACT_ATOMS: atom_id res chain seq x y z
N ILE A 1 -20.72 11.37 -1.12
CA ILE A 1 -20.65 11.53 0.34
C ILE A 1 -19.84 12.80 0.61
N LYS A 2 -20.44 13.76 1.26
CA LYS A 2 -19.75 14.95 1.72
C LYS A 2 -18.95 14.53 2.97
N GLY A 3 -17.64 14.39 2.84
CA GLY A 3 -16.77 14.14 3.98
C GLY A 3 -16.53 15.43 4.74
N GLU A 4 -16.60 15.38 6.05
CA GLU A 4 -16.09 16.47 6.86
C GLU A 4 -14.57 16.35 6.94
N PRO A 5 -13.81 17.44 6.76
CA PRO A 5 -12.36 17.39 6.95
C PRO A 5 -12.06 17.05 8.40
N ASP A 6 -11.06 16.22 8.63
CA ASP A 6 -10.56 15.96 9.97
C ASP A 6 -10.05 17.26 10.57
N ALA A 7 -10.73 17.77 11.60
CA ALA A 7 -10.38 19.01 12.26
C ALA A 7 -8.97 18.99 12.90
N SER A 8 -8.42 17.82 13.17
CA SER A 8 -7.05 17.67 13.67
C SER A 8 -6.01 17.95 12.59
N SER A 9 -6.35 17.74 11.33
CA SER A 9 -5.48 18.03 10.19
C SER A 9 -5.41 19.52 9.84
N PHE A 10 -6.37 20.30 10.31
CA PHE A 10 -6.51 21.74 10.03
C PHE A 10 -6.76 22.52 11.31
N PRO A 11 -5.79 22.57 12.25
CA PRO A 11 -6.00 23.24 13.53
C PRO A 11 -6.16 24.75 13.34
N ASN A 12 -7.20 25.31 13.93
CA ASN A 12 -7.37 26.75 14.04
C ASN A 12 -6.46 27.33 15.10
N GLY A 13 -5.81 28.45 14.81
CA GLY A 13 -5.02 29.20 15.79
C GLY A 13 -3.54 28.81 15.89
N GLY A 14 -2.99 28.14 14.89
CA GLY A 14 -1.56 27.91 14.77
C GLY A 14 -0.78 29.11 14.23
N ILE A 15 0.53 28.93 14.01
CA ILE A 15 1.45 29.95 13.45
C ILE A 15 1.03 30.37 12.02
N ARG A 16 0.23 29.55 11.36
CA ARG A 16 -0.32 29.83 10.03
C ARG A 16 -1.83 29.80 10.07
N ASN A 17 -2.47 30.74 9.39
CA ASN A 17 -3.89 30.61 9.10
C ASN A 17 -4.12 29.36 8.26
N THR A 18 -4.94 28.46 8.78
CA THR A 18 -5.40 27.31 8.03
C THR A 18 -6.79 27.61 7.48
N PHE A 19 -6.95 27.32 6.20
CA PHE A 19 -8.25 27.44 5.55
C PHE A 19 -8.90 26.07 5.50
N GLU A 20 -10.22 26.04 5.55
CA GLU A 20 -10.98 24.82 5.34
C GLU A 20 -10.58 24.19 3.99
N ALA A 21 -10.08 22.98 4.03
CA ALA A 21 -9.77 22.25 2.81
C ALA A 21 -11.07 21.85 2.12
N ARG A 22 -11.30 22.38 0.94
CA ARG A 22 -12.42 21.96 0.11
C ARG A 22 -11.97 20.74 -0.69
N GLY A 23 -12.50 19.60 -0.35
CA GLY A 23 -12.25 18.34 -1.02
C GLY A 23 -13.46 17.44 -0.99
N TYR A 24 -13.40 16.39 -1.75
CA TYR A 24 -14.43 15.36 -1.82
C TYR A 24 -13.83 13.99 -1.57
N THR A 25 -14.53 13.17 -0.79
CA THR A 25 -14.32 11.73 -0.79
C THR A 25 -15.35 11.11 -1.70
N ALA A 26 -14.91 10.20 -2.56
CA ALA A 26 -15.79 9.39 -3.39
C ALA A 26 -15.54 7.91 -3.11
N TRP A 27 -16.61 7.12 -3.10
CA TRP A 27 -16.48 5.68 -2.92
C TRP A 27 -15.79 5.05 -4.13
N ASP A 28 -14.77 4.24 -3.86
CA ASP A 28 -14.18 3.37 -4.88
C ASP A 28 -15.00 2.09 -4.99
N VAL A 29 -15.89 2.06 -5.97
CA VAL A 29 -16.78 0.91 -6.22
C VAL A 29 -16.04 -0.34 -6.71
N SER A 30 -14.78 -0.23 -7.09
CA SER A 30 -13.95 -1.36 -7.52
C SER A 30 -13.34 -2.14 -6.34
N SER A 31 -13.37 -1.55 -5.15
CA SER A 31 -12.84 -2.15 -3.92
C SER A 31 -13.99 -2.54 -2.98
N PRO A 32 -14.02 -3.77 -2.44
CA PRO A 32 -15.07 -4.18 -1.53
C PRO A 32 -15.00 -3.41 -0.22
N ALA A 33 -16.17 -3.09 0.35
CA ALA A 33 -16.25 -2.65 1.73
C ALA A 33 -15.91 -3.81 2.67
N PHE A 34 -15.30 -3.53 3.81
CA PHE A 34 -14.89 -4.53 4.79
C PHE A 34 -15.14 -4.05 6.22
N VAL A 35 -15.04 -4.96 7.17
CA VAL A 35 -15.28 -4.66 8.59
C VAL A 35 -14.01 -4.93 9.39
N VAL A 36 -13.62 -3.96 10.19
CA VAL A 36 -12.58 -4.10 11.20
C VAL A 36 -13.23 -3.95 12.57
N ASP A 37 -13.21 -5.00 13.34
CA ASP A 37 -13.94 -5.10 14.62
C ASP A 37 -15.43 -4.75 14.45
N THR A 38 -15.85 -3.60 14.94
CA THR A 38 -17.23 -3.08 14.82
C THR A 38 -17.38 -1.95 13.81
N THR A 39 -16.31 -1.63 13.08
CA THR A 39 -16.25 -0.50 12.16
C THR A 39 -16.40 -0.96 10.72
N LEU A 40 -17.39 -0.43 10.02
CA LEU A 40 -17.53 -0.61 8.57
C LEU A 40 -16.55 0.35 7.86
N CYS A 41 -15.65 -0.22 7.08
CA CYS A 41 -14.69 0.51 6.27
C CYS A 41 -15.13 0.48 4.81
N ILE A 42 -15.26 1.66 4.22
CA ILE A 42 -15.61 1.82 2.80
C ILE A 42 -14.41 2.44 2.10
N PRO A 43 -13.76 1.73 1.14
CA PRO A 43 -12.65 2.30 0.38
C PRO A 43 -13.08 3.55 -0.38
N THR A 44 -12.30 4.61 -0.23
CA THR A 44 -12.59 5.91 -0.84
C THR A 44 -11.36 6.47 -1.54
N ILE A 45 -11.59 7.41 -2.44
CA ILE A 45 -10.57 8.29 -3.02
C ILE A 45 -10.81 9.71 -2.53
N PHE A 46 -9.75 10.52 -2.55
CA PHE A 46 -9.79 11.91 -2.13
C PHE A 46 -9.42 12.84 -3.27
N ILE A 47 -10.31 13.79 -3.56
CA ILE A 47 -10.21 14.67 -4.72
C ILE A 47 -10.38 16.10 -4.24
N SER A 48 -9.56 17.03 -4.75
CA SER A 48 -9.71 18.45 -4.46
C SER A 48 -11.01 19.02 -5.05
N TYR A 49 -11.39 20.21 -4.60
CA TYR A 49 -12.54 20.91 -5.15
C TYR A 49 -12.42 21.18 -6.67
N THR A 50 -11.21 21.37 -7.16
CA THR A 50 -10.89 21.63 -8.57
C THR A 50 -10.65 20.37 -9.39
N GLY A 51 -10.69 19.19 -8.76
CA GLY A 51 -10.62 17.89 -9.44
C GLY A 51 -9.24 17.25 -9.44
N GLU A 52 -8.23 17.85 -8.79
CA GLU A 52 -6.93 17.22 -8.65
C GLU A 52 -7.00 16.04 -7.69
N ALA A 53 -6.26 14.98 -8.01
CA ALA A 53 -6.09 13.85 -7.12
C ALA A 53 -5.28 14.26 -5.89
N LEU A 54 -5.81 14.00 -4.71
CA LEU A 54 -5.12 14.26 -3.43
C LEU A 54 -4.56 12.96 -2.81
N ASP A 55 -4.82 11.83 -3.43
CA ASP A 55 -4.26 10.54 -3.07
C ASP A 55 -3.57 9.88 -4.26
N TYR A 56 -2.83 8.80 -4.00
CA TYR A 56 -2.14 8.03 -5.03
C TYR A 56 -3.06 7.04 -5.76
N LYS A 57 -4.22 6.70 -5.20
CA LYS A 57 -5.16 5.72 -5.77
C LYS A 57 -5.94 6.28 -6.95
N THR A 58 -6.29 7.55 -6.91
CA THR A 58 -7.05 8.20 -8.00
C THR A 58 -6.33 8.11 -9.36
N PRO A 59 -5.02 8.41 -9.49
CA PRO A 59 -4.29 8.20 -10.74
C PRO A 59 -4.32 6.73 -11.20
N LEU A 60 -4.19 5.78 -10.29
CA LEU A 60 -4.26 4.35 -10.62
C LEU A 60 -5.62 3.97 -11.20
N LEU A 61 -6.72 4.37 -10.58
CA LEU A 61 -8.07 4.09 -11.08
C LEU A 61 -8.32 4.71 -12.45
N LYS A 62 -7.80 5.92 -12.70
CA LYS A 62 -7.86 6.55 -14.03
C LYS A 62 -7.04 5.78 -15.07
N ALA A 63 -5.86 5.31 -14.70
CA ALA A 63 -5.02 4.49 -15.57
C ALA A 63 -5.71 3.16 -15.92
N LEU A 64 -6.31 2.49 -14.93
CA LEU A 64 -7.06 1.24 -15.15
C LEU A 64 -8.23 1.46 -16.13
N ALA A 65 -8.99 2.54 -15.98
CA ALA A 65 -10.07 2.87 -16.90
C ALA A 65 -9.57 3.17 -18.33
N ALA A 66 -8.45 3.86 -18.46
CA ALA A 66 -7.85 4.15 -19.76
C ALA A 66 -7.33 2.88 -20.45
N VAL A 67 -6.69 1.99 -19.70
CA VAL A 67 -6.22 0.69 -20.23
C VAL A 67 -7.39 -0.20 -20.62
N ASP A 68 -8.43 -0.30 -19.78
CA ASP A 68 -9.64 -1.07 -20.10
C ASP A 68 -10.22 -0.63 -21.47
N LYS A 69 -10.39 0.68 -21.66
CA LYS A 69 -10.90 1.22 -22.92
C LYS A 69 -10.02 0.83 -24.11
N ALA A 70 -8.73 1.13 -24.05
CA ALA A 70 -7.80 0.87 -25.15
C ALA A 70 -7.65 -0.64 -25.44
N ALA A 71 -7.53 -1.46 -24.39
CA ALA A 71 -7.40 -2.90 -24.56
C ALA A 71 -8.69 -3.55 -25.09
N THR A 72 -9.85 -3.08 -24.67
CA THR A 72 -11.13 -3.55 -25.20
C THR A 72 -11.24 -3.27 -26.71
N GLU A 73 -10.87 -2.07 -27.16
CA GLU A 73 -10.86 -1.72 -28.59
C GLU A 73 -9.94 -2.67 -29.40
N VAL A 74 -8.77 -3.00 -28.88
CA VAL A 74 -7.85 -3.95 -29.54
C VAL A 74 -8.41 -5.37 -29.52
N CYS A 75 -8.92 -5.84 -28.38
CA CYS A 75 -9.48 -7.19 -28.25
C CYS A 75 -10.71 -7.41 -29.16
N GLN A 76 -11.50 -6.37 -29.39
CA GLN A 76 -12.65 -6.42 -30.30
C GLN A 76 -12.27 -6.65 -31.78
N LEU A 77 -11.00 -6.49 -32.14
CA LEU A 77 -10.50 -6.91 -33.45
C LEU A 77 -10.48 -8.44 -33.60
N PHE A 78 -10.43 -9.17 -32.49
CA PHE A 78 -10.41 -10.62 -32.45
C PHE A 78 -11.78 -11.21 -32.09
N ASP A 79 -12.48 -10.62 -31.11
CA ASP A 79 -13.82 -11.01 -30.70
C ASP A 79 -14.65 -9.77 -30.31
N LYS A 80 -15.65 -9.48 -31.16
CA LYS A 80 -16.53 -8.31 -30.98
C LYS A 80 -17.42 -8.38 -29.72
N ASN A 81 -17.53 -9.55 -29.08
CA ASN A 81 -18.33 -9.71 -27.88
C ASN A 81 -17.58 -9.27 -26.59
N ILE A 82 -16.30 -8.97 -26.70
CA ILE A 82 -15.52 -8.46 -25.55
C ILE A 82 -16.00 -7.07 -25.21
N THR A 83 -16.51 -6.92 -23.99
CA THR A 83 -17.05 -5.66 -23.46
C THR A 83 -16.14 -4.97 -22.45
N ARG A 84 -15.17 -5.70 -21.91
CA ARG A 84 -14.27 -5.20 -20.89
C ARG A 84 -12.98 -6.01 -20.78
N VAL A 85 -11.89 -5.32 -20.45
CA VAL A 85 -10.60 -5.92 -20.11
C VAL A 85 -10.19 -5.51 -18.72
N TYR A 86 -9.97 -6.49 -17.86
CA TYR A 86 -9.50 -6.23 -16.49
C TYR A 86 -7.97 -6.27 -16.43
N THR A 87 -7.40 -5.25 -15.85
CA THR A 87 -5.97 -5.20 -15.55
C THR A 87 -5.76 -5.64 -14.12
N ASN A 88 -4.90 -6.62 -13.91
CA ASN A 88 -4.48 -7.03 -12.59
C ASN A 88 -3.16 -6.34 -12.25
N LEU A 89 -3.11 -5.71 -11.09
CA LEU A 89 -1.93 -5.09 -10.53
C LEU A 89 -1.77 -5.55 -9.09
N GLY A 90 -0.61 -6.09 -8.76
CA GLY A 90 -0.19 -6.32 -7.38
C GLY A 90 0.80 -5.24 -6.95
N TRP A 91 0.61 -4.68 -5.78
CA TRP A 91 1.61 -3.84 -5.13
C TRP A 91 2.63 -4.75 -4.48
N GLU A 92 3.88 -4.34 -4.54
CA GLU A 92 4.95 -4.99 -3.83
C GLU A 92 5.39 -4.10 -2.68
N GLN A 93 5.40 -4.65 -1.49
CA GLN A 93 5.88 -3.97 -0.29
C GLN A 93 7.09 -4.72 0.24
N GLU A 94 8.24 -4.10 0.13
CA GLU A 94 9.47 -4.63 0.71
C GLU A 94 9.59 -4.22 2.18
N TYR A 95 10.03 -5.13 3.02
CA TYR A 95 10.18 -4.88 4.44
C TYR A 95 11.35 -5.64 5.06
N PHE A 96 11.93 -5.05 6.10
CA PHE A 96 12.87 -5.72 6.97
C PHE A 96 12.16 -6.21 8.22
N LEU A 97 12.35 -7.48 8.57
CA LEU A 97 11.81 -8.02 9.80
C LEU A 97 12.86 -7.92 10.90
N VAL A 98 12.57 -7.15 11.94
CA VAL A 98 13.48 -6.86 13.03
C VAL A 98 12.93 -7.46 14.32
N ASP A 99 13.79 -8.15 15.09
CA ASP A 99 13.42 -8.64 16.42
C ASP A 99 13.06 -7.47 17.34
N SER A 100 11.96 -7.60 18.08
CA SER A 100 11.46 -6.54 18.96
C SER A 100 12.48 -6.11 20.00
N SER A 101 13.30 -7.02 20.51
CA SER A 101 14.34 -6.70 21.47
C SER A 101 15.44 -5.83 20.85
N LEU A 102 15.80 -6.11 19.62
CA LEU A 102 16.77 -5.32 18.86
C LEU A 102 16.20 -3.95 18.47
N TYR A 103 14.92 -3.91 18.09
CA TYR A 103 14.22 -2.66 17.84
C TYR A 103 14.23 -1.76 19.07
N ASN A 104 13.88 -2.29 20.23
CA ASN A 104 13.83 -1.54 21.50
C ASN A 104 15.21 -1.07 21.97
N ALA A 105 16.29 -1.74 21.55
CA ALA A 105 17.66 -1.32 21.85
C ALA A 105 18.17 -0.19 20.93
N ARG A 106 17.41 0.18 19.91
CA ARG A 106 17.79 1.17 18.89
C ARG A 106 16.97 2.45 19.06
N PRO A 107 17.55 3.53 19.63
CA PRO A 107 16.83 4.79 19.83
C PRO A 107 16.29 5.40 18.53
N ASP A 108 17.01 5.29 17.45
CA ASP A 108 16.58 5.78 16.13
C ASP A 108 15.32 5.06 15.64
N LEU A 109 15.26 3.74 15.76
CA LEU A 109 14.09 2.97 15.37
C LEU A 109 12.89 3.26 16.27
N CYS A 110 13.09 3.31 17.59
CA CYS A 110 12.01 3.57 18.55
C CYS A 110 11.42 4.97 18.42
N LEU A 111 12.27 5.99 18.22
CA LEU A 111 11.86 7.38 18.24
C LEU A 111 11.37 7.88 16.88
N THR A 112 11.88 7.33 15.79
CA THR A 112 11.61 7.86 14.44
C THR A 112 10.98 6.85 13.48
N GLY A 113 10.92 5.55 13.86
CA GLY A 113 10.43 4.48 12.99
C GLY A 113 11.34 4.17 11.79
N ARG A 114 12.55 4.69 11.77
CA ARG A 114 13.52 4.48 10.67
C ARG A 114 14.96 4.47 11.18
N THR A 115 15.85 3.91 10.39
CA THR A 115 17.28 3.91 10.67
C THR A 115 17.86 5.32 10.44
N LEU A 116 18.46 5.90 11.46
CA LEU A 116 19.23 7.14 11.40
C LEU A 116 20.70 6.93 11.74
N MET A 117 20.97 5.96 12.61
CA MET A 117 22.31 5.60 13.04
C MET A 117 22.67 4.26 12.42
N GLY A 118 23.74 4.23 11.72
CA GLY A 118 24.20 2.99 11.08
C GLY A 118 25.21 3.25 9.98
N HIS A 119 25.66 2.18 9.43
CA HIS A 119 26.63 2.17 8.35
C HIS A 119 26.14 1.16 7.29
N SER A 120 26.53 1.36 6.05
CA SER A 120 26.30 0.38 4.99
C SER A 120 26.88 -0.97 5.36
N SER A 121 26.26 -2.04 4.91
CA SER A 121 26.82 -3.38 5.08
C SER A 121 28.25 -3.42 4.54
N ALA A 122 29.18 -4.00 5.31
CA ALA A 122 30.58 -4.14 4.89
C ALA A 122 30.75 -5.04 3.65
N LYS A 123 29.77 -5.90 3.39
CA LYS A 123 29.78 -6.83 2.24
C LYS A 123 28.95 -6.33 1.06
N ASP A 124 28.21 -5.25 1.25
CA ASP A 124 27.25 -4.76 0.27
C ASP A 124 26.17 -5.81 -0.13
N GLN A 125 25.34 -5.47 -1.09
CA GLN A 125 24.45 -6.42 -1.75
C GLN A 125 25.26 -7.15 -2.81
N GLN A 126 25.42 -8.46 -2.67
CA GLN A 126 26.19 -9.26 -3.60
C GLN A 126 25.27 -9.92 -4.63
N LEU A 127 25.01 -9.20 -5.73
CA LEU A 127 24.19 -9.68 -6.82
C LEU A 127 22.81 -10.13 -6.35
N GLU A 128 22.39 -11.33 -6.72
CA GLU A 128 21.06 -11.86 -6.44
C GLU A 128 21.05 -12.96 -5.37
N ASP A 129 22.16 -13.13 -4.66
CA ASP A 129 22.37 -14.28 -3.78
C ASP A 129 21.30 -14.43 -2.68
N HIS A 130 20.82 -13.32 -2.14
CA HIS A 130 19.83 -13.33 -1.06
C HIS A 130 18.42 -13.74 -1.51
N TYR A 131 18.06 -13.54 -2.76
CA TYR A 131 16.79 -14.03 -3.32
C TYR A 131 16.63 -15.53 -3.22
N PHE A 132 17.72 -16.28 -3.32
CA PHE A 132 17.75 -17.75 -3.33
C PHE A 132 17.95 -18.36 -1.94
N GLY A 133 18.04 -17.53 -0.91
CA GLY A 133 18.18 -18.00 0.46
C GLY A 133 16.91 -18.69 0.99
N SER A 134 17.08 -19.54 1.99
CA SER A 134 15.94 -20.12 2.70
C SER A 134 15.31 -19.10 3.66
N ILE A 135 13.99 -19.10 3.73
CA ILE A 135 13.24 -18.25 4.67
C ILE A 135 13.25 -18.91 6.05
N PRO A 136 13.74 -18.25 7.10
CA PRO A 136 13.76 -18.82 8.45
C PRO A 136 12.36 -19.19 8.96
N PRO A 137 12.21 -20.23 9.78
CA PRO A 137 10.91 -20.68 10.29
C PRO A 137 10.09 -19.58 11.00
N ARG A 138 10.73 -18.70 11.79
CA ARG A 138 10.07 -17.55 12.43
C ARG A 138 9.44 -16.62 11.40
N VAL A 139 10.17 -16.33 10.34
CA VAL A 139 9.71 -15.46 9.25
C VAL A 139 8.57 -16.11 8.49
N THR A 140 8.68 -17.40 8.20
CA THR A 140 7.60 -18.15 7.55
C THR A 140 6.33 -18.16 8.39
N ALA A 141 6.44 -18.28 9.71
CA ALA A 141 5.27 -18.21 10.61
C ALA A 141 4.62 -16.82 10.55
N PHE A 142 5.41 -15.75 10.65
CA PHE A 142 4.95 -14.37 10.47
C PHE A 142 4.23 -14.18 9.14
N MET A 143 4.82 -14.62 8.04
CA MET A 143 4.24 -14.48 6.70
C MET A 143 2.87 -15.16 6.58
N LYS A 144 2.72 -16.35 7.20
CA LYS A 144 1.43 -17.06 7.22
C LYS A 144 0.35 -16.29 7.97
N GLU A 145 0.69 -15.76 9.13
CA GLU A 145 -0.24 -14.96 9.93
C GLU A 145 -0.62 -13.67 9.19
N LEU A 146 0.37 -12.98 8.61
CA LEU A 146 0.15 -11.77 7.83
C LEU A 146 -0.83 -11.99 6.67
N GLU A 147 -0.65 -13.06 5.90
CA GLU A 147 -1.58 -13.41 4.81
C GLU A 147 -3.01 -13.63 5.33
N ILE A 148 -3.16 -14.35 6.44
CA ILE A 148 -4.48 -14.63 7.04
C ILE A 148 -5.15 -13.33 7.49
N GLU A 149 -4.42 -12.45 8.18
CA GLU A 149 -4.97 -11.18 8.64
C GLU A 149 -5.33 -10.24 7.48
N CYS A 150 -4.49 -10.19 6.44
CA CYS A 150 -4.82 -9.45 5.22
C CYS A 150 -6.11 -9.98 4.56
N HIS A 151 -6.25 -11.30 4.43
CA HIS A 151 -7.44 -11.90 3.82
C HIS A 151 -8.71 -11.62 4.63
N LYS A 152 -8.64 -11.57 5.96
CA LYS A 152 -9.78 -11.16 6.80
C LYS A 152 -10.24 -9.73 6.51
N LEU A 153 -9.33 -8.87 6.08
CA LEU A 153 -9.61 -7.49 5.70
C LEU A 153 -10.00 -7.34 4.22
N GLY A 154 -10.10 -8.44 3.48
CA GLY A 154 -10.37 -8.41 2.04
C GLY A 154 -9.18 -7.98 1.19
N ILE A 155 -7.97 -8.03 1.73
CA ILE A 155 -6.72 -7.72 1.03
C ILE A 155 -6.12 -9.01 0.51
N PRO A 156 -6.06 -9.24 -0.82
CA PRO A 156 -5.49 -10.45 -1.40
C PRO A 156 -3.95 -10.38 -1.38
N ALA A 157 -3.39 -10.55 -0.20
CA ALA A 157 -1.94 -10.53 0.01
C ALA A 157 -1.33 -11.91 -0.18
N LYS A 158 -0.11 -11.94 -0.71
CA LYS A 158 0.71 -13.12 -0.83
C LYS A 158 2.17 -12.73 -0.57
N THR A 159 2.80 -13.42 0.35
CA THR A 159 4.23 -13.27 0.66
C THR A 159 4.89 -14.65 0.70
N ARG A 160 6.13 -14.80 0.80
CA ARG A 160 7.06 -15.94 0.87
C ARG A 160 8.21 -15.75 -0.10
N HIS A 161 8.69 -14.52 -0.12
CA HIS A 161 9.72 -14.11 -1.02
C HIS A 161 10.84 -13.40 -0.26
N ASN A 162 12.08 -13.80 -0.55
CA ASN A 162 13.26 -13.07 -0.12
C ASN A 162 13.52 -11.91 -1.07
N GLU A 163 13.97 -10.81 -0.51
CA GLU A 163 14.48 -9.68 -1.25
C GLU A 163 16.00 -9.65 -1.32
N VAL A 164 16.54 -8.67 -2.03
CA VAL A 164 17.95 -8.59 -2.37
C VAL A 164 18.86 -8.45 -1.15
N ALA A 165 18.41 -7.84 -0.07
CA ALA A 165 19.20 -7.67 1.14
C ALA A 165 18.95 -8.79 2.17
N PRO A 166 19.93 -9.09 3.04
CA PRO A 166 19.73 -10.01 4.13
C PRO A 166 18.57 -9.55 5.03
N ASN A 167 17.67 -10.48 5.36
CA ASN A 167 16.50 -10.23 6.20
C ASN A 167 15.48 -9.22 5.63
N GLN A 168 15.54 -9.01 4.34
CA GLN A 168 14.55 -8.26 3.56
C GLN A 168 13.63 -9.25 2.86
N PHE A 169 12.33 -8.97 2.92
CA PHE A 169 11.27 -9.81 2.36
C PHE A 169 10.25 -8.94 1.64
N GLU A 170 9.37 -9.59 0.90
CA GLU A 170 8.36 -8.94 0.07
C GLU A 170 6.96 -9.46 0.41
N LEU A 171 6.00 -8.57 0.28
CA LEU A 171 4.57 -8.83 0.34
C LEU A 171 3.90 -8.29 -0.90
#